data_6b839eb4f58c049d3632128b3a5e949b
#
_entry.id   6b839eb4f58c049d3632128b3a5e949b
#
_cell.length_a   1.000
_cell.length_b   1.000
_cell.length_c   1.000
_cell.angle_alpha   90.00
_cell.angle_beta   90.00
_cell.angle_gamma   90.00
#
_symmetry.space_group_name_H-M   'P 1'
#
loop_
_entity.id
_entity.type
_entity.pdbx_description
1 polymer ?
#
loop_
_entity_poly.entity_id
_entity_poly.type
_entity_poly.pdbx_seq_one_letter_code
_entity_poly.pdbx_strand_id
1 'polypeptide(L)'
;HNSSRVILNKIKFRMTRFIFKNNAIFATSSKRTEKSMAINYSKGEERTNYLSHGGGIVLGVVVGTLLLIYCYRHENVWMQWGVWLYMFGMLGSYITSTIYHACPSTSKWREKLRKWDHAAIYWHIAGSYSPITLVALREQGYWGWTLFSFVWLCAIVGTFMSFRKLEEHSHLETICYVLMGLVVLVAFKPLIDAVSPSAVGWIIGEGVCYITGALFYSLNKRPYMHSVFHFFVLGG
;
A
#
# COMPACT_ATOMS: atom_id res chain seq x y z
N HIS A 1 -44.62 39.28 -31.69
CA HIS A 1 -44.49 37.97 -31.04
C HIS A 1 -43.36 37.07 -31.62
N ASN A 2 -42.92 37.30 -32.87
CA ASN A 2 -41.90 36.46 -33.52
C ASN A 2 -40.42 36.88 -33.17
N SER A 3 -40.16 38.17 -33.00
CA SER A 3 -38.82 38.68 -32.73
C SER A 3 -38.26 38.23 -31.37
N SER A 4 -39.07 38.17 -30.32
CA SER A 4 -38.67 37.72 -28.99
C SER A 4 -38.25 36.27 -28.92
N ARG A 5 -38.96 35.37 -29.68
CA ARG A 5 -38.58 33.94 -29.78
C ARG A 5 -37.24 33.73 -30.49
N VAL A 6 -36.97 34.51 -31.53
CA VAL A 6 -35.70 34.41 -32.27
C VAL A 6 -34.52 34.85 -31.40
N ILE A 7 -34.69 35.89 -30.60
CA ILE A 7 -33.68 36.37 -29.67
C ILE A 7 -33.42 35.35 -28.56
N LEU A 8 -34.47 34.76 -27.97
CA LEU A 8 -34.37 33.74 -26.93
C LEU A 8 -33.61 32.47 -27.44
N ASN A 9 -33.92 32.03 -28.66
CA ASN A 9 -33.26 30.90 -29.28
C ASN A 9 -31.76 31.17 -29.57
N LYS A 10 -31.41 32.38 -30.00
CA LYS A 10 -30.00 32.78 -30.19
C LYS A 10 -29.22 32.85 -28.85
N ILE A 11 -29.87 33.30 -27.78
CA ILE A 11 -29.24 33.34 -26.44
C ILE A 11 -29.05 31.92 -25.92
N LYS A 12 -30.10 31.08 -26.02
CA LYS A 12 -30.02 29.66 -25.62
C LYS A 12 -28.92 28.92 -26.36
N PHE A 13 -28.84 29.08 -27.67
CA PHE A 13 -27.79 28.47 -28.49
C PHE A 13 -26.36 28.97 -28.13
N ARG A 14 -26.19 30.26 -27.86
CA ARG A 14 -24.90 30.82 -27.42
C ARG A 14 -24.50 30.31 -26.02
N MET A 15 -25.44 30.22 -25.07
CA MET A 15 -25.17 29.68 -23.73
C MET A 15 -24.81 28.19 -23.78
N THR A 16 -25.55 27.39 -24.56
CA THR A 16 -25.23 25.98 -24.72
C THR A 16 -23.84 25.77 -25.33
N ARG A 17 -23.49 26.57 -26.36
CA ARG A 17 -22.16 26.52 -26.99
C ARG A 17 -21.03 26.98 -26.06
N PHE A 18 -21.30 27.95 -25.19
CA PHE A 18 -20.35 28.43 -24.17
C PHE A 18 -20.12 27.37 -23.08
N ILE A 19 -21.19 26.71 -22.62
CA ILE A 19 -21.11 25.62 -21.63
C ILE A 19 -20.35 24.42 -22.20
N PHE A 20 -20.65 24.00 -23.44
CA PHE A 20 -19.94 22.89 -24.12
C PHE A 20 -18.45 23.21 -24.34
N LYS A 21 -18.12 24.45 -24.75
CA LYS A 21 -16.74 24.87 -24.95
C LYS A 21 -15.94 24.91 -23.64
N ASN A 22 -16.55 25.40 -22.55
CA ASN A 22 -15.92 25.40 -21.24
C ASN A 22 -15.77 23.99 -20.65
N ASN A 23 -16.75 23.12 -20.81
CA ASN A 23 -16.62 21.72 -20.39
C ASN A 23 -15.53 20.98 -21.17
N ALA A 24 -15.36 21.26 -22.47
CA ALA A 24 -14.27 20.69 -23.26
C ALA A 24 -12.90 21.23 -22.84
N ILE A 25 -12.81 22.51 -22.49
CA ILE A 25 -11.57 23.14 -21.97
C ILE A 25 -11.25 22.59 -20.57
N PHE A 26 -12.25 22.43 -19.69
CA PHE A 26 -12.09 21.80 -18.37
C PHE A 26 -11.65 20.34 -18.49
N ALA A 27 -12.29 19.57 -19.38
CA ALA A 27 -11.92 18.17 -19.61
C ALA A 27 -10.50 18.01 -20.19
N THR A 28 -10.08 18.94 -21.08
CA THR A 28 -8.71 18.94 -21.65
C THR A 28 -7.68 19.43 -20.63
N SER A 29 -8.02 20.42 -19.82
CA SER A 29 -7.18 20.92 -18.72
C SER A 29 -7.02 19.83 -17.65
N SER A 30 -8.10 19.16 -17.24
CA SER A 30 -8.07 18.04 -16.30
C SER A 30 -7.18 16.90 -16.80
N LYS A 31 -7.33 16.46 -18.05
CA LYS A 31 -6.48 15.43 -18.66
C LYS A 31 -5.01 15.87 -18.80
N ARG A 32 -4.75 17.16 -19.01
CA ARG A 32 -3.40 17.70 -19.10
C ARG A 32 -2.74 17.79 -17.73
N THR A 33 -3.52 18.07 -16.67
CA THR A 33 -3.07 18.09 -15.28
C THR A 33 -2.85 16.68 -14.75
N GLU A 34 -3.72 15.72 -15.09
CA GLU A 34 -3.53 14.30 -14.78
C GLU A 34 -2.25 13.74 -15.42
N LYS A 35 -1.95 14.10 -16.69
CA LYS A 35 -0.75 13.64 -17.38
C LYS A 35 0.54 14.31 -16.86
N SER A 36 0.42 15.45 -16.16
CA SER A 36 1.55 16.22 -15.60
C SER A 36 1.96 15.77 -14.20
N MET A 37 1.16 14.94 -13.51
CA MET A 37 1.41 14.52 -12.12
C MET A 37 1.88 13.07 -11.98
N ALA A 38 1.92 12.29 -13.06
CA ALA A 38 2.48 10.95 -13.01
C ALA A 38 4.00 11.03 -12.77
N ILE A 39 4.50 10.49 -11.66
CA ILE A 39 5.95 10.30 -11.49
C ILE A 39 6.41 9.28 -12.53
N ASN A 40 7.17 9.76 -13.50
CA ASN A 40 7.86 8.90 -14.45
C ASN A 40 9.21 8.51 -13.84
N TYR A 41 9.27 7.34 -13.26
CA TYR A 41 10.55 6.75 -12.87
C TYR A 41 11.44 6.53 -14.10
N SER A 42 12.73 6.78 -13.97
CA SER A 42 13.71 6.43 -15.00
C SER A 42 13.76 4.91 -15.21
N LYS A 43 14.27 4.46 -16.35
CA LYS A 43 14.46 3.01 -16.60
C LYS A 43 15.33 2.34 -15.53
N GLY A 44 16.30 3.09 -14.98
CA GLY A 44 17.16 2.60 -13.89
C GLY A 44 16.40 2.41 -12.60
N GLU A 45 15.56 3.38 -12.21
CA GLU A 45 14.71 3.29 -11.03
C GLU A 45 13.71 2.15 -11.13
N GLU A 46 13.00 2.03 -12.28
CA GLU A 46 12.06 0.91 -12.49
C GLU A 46 12.76 -0.44 -12.37
N ARG A 47 13.98 -0.55 -12.95
CA ARG A 47 14.78 -1.77 -12.84
C ARG A 47 15.15 -2.07 -11.39
N THR A 48 15.60 -1.08 -10.61
CA THR A 48 15.93 -1.26 -9.21
C THR A 48 14.69 -1.65 -8.40
N ASN A 49 13.54 -1.03 -8.68
CA ASN A 49 12.29 -1.29 -7.98
C ASN A 49 11.80 -2.73 -8.21
N TYR A 50 11.72 -3.21 -9.46
CA TYR A 50 11.26 -4.59 -9.68
C TYR A 50 12.29 -5.64 -9.27
N LEU A 51 13.60 -5.36 -9.32
CA LEU A 51 14.63 -6.30 -8.89
C LEU A 51 14.69 -6.41 -7.36
N SER A 52 14.53 -5.32 -6.62
CA SER A 52 14.51 -5.34 -5.16
C SER A 52 13.39 -6.19 -4.62
N HIS A 53 12.13 -5.94 -5.06
CA HIS A 53 11.00 -6.75 -4.62
C HIS A 53 10.97 -8.14 -5.26
N GLY A 54 11.50 -8.30 -6.48
CA GLY A 54 11.73 -9.62 -7.08
C GLY A 54 12.67 -10.49 -6.24
N GLY A 55 13.75 -9.90 -5.72
CA GLY A 55 14.64 -10.54 -4.72
C GLY A 55 13.91 -10.85 -3.42
N GLY A 56 13.03 -9.94 -2.97
CA GLY A 56 12.15 -10.12 -1.82
C GLY A 56 11.20 -11.30 -1.96
N ILE A 57 10.68 -11.58 -3.17
CA ILE A 57 9.85 -12.79 -3.43
C ILE A 57 10.67 -14.06 -3.14
N VAL A 58 11.90 -14.14 -3.69
CA VAL A 58 12.75 -15.31 -3.49
C VAL A 58 13.09 -15.49 -2.01
N LEU A 59 13.51 -14.43 -1.34
CA LEU A 59 13.81 -14.45 0.09
C LEU A 59 12.57 -14.85 0.91
N GLY A 60 11.42 -14.26 0.63
CA GLY A 60 10.16 -14.53 1.33
C GLY A 60 9.68 -15.98 1.15
N VAL A 61 9.83 -16.56 -0.04
CA VAL A 61 9.50 -17.98 -0.27
C VAL A 61 10.44 -18.88 0.53
N VAL A 62 11.75 -18.63 0.50
CA VAL A 62 12.73 -19.45 1.24
C VAL A 62 12.49 -19.36 2.74
N VAL A 63 12.49 -18.13 3.30
CA VAL A 63 12.34 -17.92 4.74
C VAL A 63 10.95 -18.35 5.21
N GLY A 64 9.89 -18.02 4.47
CA GLY A 64 8.53 -18.41 4.80
C GLY A 64 8.35 -19.93 4.83
N THR A 65 8.97 -20.65 3.88
CA THR A 65 8.95 -22.12 3.87
C THR A 65 9.66 -22.69 5.11
N LEU A 66 10.83 -22.14 5.47
CA LEU A 66 11.56 -22.58 6.68
C LEU A 66 10.74 -22.32 7.95
N LEU A 67 10.07 -21.17 8.04
CA LEU A 67 9.17 -20.84 9.16
C LEU A 67 7.97 -21.81 9.20
N LEU A 68 7.36 -22.16 8.08
CA LEU A 68 6.27 -23.14 8.04
C LEU A 68 6.75 -24.51 8.50
N ILE A 69 7.91 -25.00 8.01
CA ILE A 69 8.48 -26.25 8.47
C ILE A 69 8.68 -26.24 10.00
N TYR A 70 9.18 -25.14 10.52
CA TYR A 70 9.33 -24.96 11.99
C TYR A 70 7.97 -25.05 12.69
N CYS A 71 6.94 -24.32 12.22
CA CYS A 71 5.62 -24.29 12.83
C CYS A 71 4.93 -25.66 12.79
N TYR A 72 5.06 -26.41 11.69
CA TYR A 72 4.48 -27.74 11.57
C TYR A 72 5.16 -28.75 12.50
N ARG A 73 6.48 -28.65 12.67
CA ARG A 73 7.22 -29.50 13.61
C ARG A 73 6.85 -29.25 15.07
N HIS A 74 6.39 -28.03 15.42
CA HIS A 74 5.95 -27.68 16.78
C HIS A 74 4.45 -27.88 16.97
N GLU A 75 3.73 -28.38 15.97
CA GLU A 75 2.30 -28.70 16.01
C GLU A 75 1.39 -27.54 16.50
N ASN A 76 1.86 -26.29 16.36
CA ASN A 76 1.13 -25.11 16.80
C ASN A 76 0.35 -24.48 15.63
N VAL A 77 -0.95 -24.74 15.61
CA VAL A 77 -1.85 -24.25 14.55
C VAL A 77 -1.89 -22.72 14.44
N TRP A 78 -1.74 -22.00 15.55
CA TRP A 78 -1.75 -20.53 15.52
C TRP A 78 -0.49 -19.95 14.92
N MET A 79 0.67 -20.57 15.16
CA MET A 79 1.91 -20.24 14.46
C MET A 79 1.78 -20.49 12.96
N GLN A 80 1.18 -21.60 12.57
CA GLN A 80 0.96 -21.93 11.14
C GLN A 80 0.10 -20.87 10.47
N TRP A 81 -1.06 -20.52 11.03
CA TRP A 81 -1.93 -19.47 10.50
C TRP A 81 -1.24 -18.10 10.49
N GLY A 82 -0.52 -17.75 11.56
CA GLY A 82 0.25 -16.49 11.62
C GLY A 82 1.25 -16.38 10.47
N VAL A 83 2.03 -17.43 10.21
CA VAL A 83 3.02 -17.46 9.13
C VAL A 83 2.36 -17.48 7.75
N TRP A 84 1.27 -18.22 7.54
CA TRP A 84 0.54 -18.21 6.27
C TRP A 84 0.00 -16.80 5.93
N LEU A 85 -0.59 -16.10 6.89
CA LEU A 85 -1.10 -14.76 6.70
C LEU A 85 0.03 -13.74 6.50
N TYR A 86 1.15 -13.90 7.21
CA TYR A 86 2.36 -13.11 6.97
C TYR A 86 2.88 -13.29 5.54
N MET A 87 3.06 -14.53 5.09
CA MET A 87 3.50 -14.84 3.73
C MET A 87 2.53 -14.28 2.68
N PHE A 88 1.21 -14.40 2.90
CA PHE A 88 0.21 -13.83 2.01
C PHE A 88 0.40 -12.32 1.84
N GLY A 89 0.53 -11.58 2.95
CA GLY A 89 0.72 -10.13 2.91
C GLY A 89 2.04 -9.73 2.25
N MET A 90 3.14 -10.32 2.70
CA MET A 90 4.49 -10.04 2.21
C MET A 90 4.66 -10.41 0.73
N LEU A 91 4.35 -11.64 0.34
CA LEU A 91 4.48 -12.07 -1.05
C LEU A 91 3.49 -11.34 -1.96
N GLY A 92 2.27 -11.07 -1.49
CA GLY A 92 1.28 -10.26 -2.22
C GLY A 92 1.84 -8.88 -2.54
N SER A 93 2.45 -8.21 -1.58
CA SER A 93 3.09 -6.91 -1.76
C SER A 93 4.27 -6.98 -2.73
N TYR A 94 5.20 -7.90 -2.55
CA TYR A 94 6.38 -8.01 -3.42
C TYR A 94 6.02 -8.40 -4.86
N ILE A 95 5.04 -9.30 -5.05
CA ILE A 95 4.59 -9.73 -6.38
C ILE A 95 3.90 -8.58 -7.11
N THR A 96 2.96 -7.89 -6.47
CA THR A 96 2.23 -6.79 -7.11
C THR A 96 3.18 -5.64 -7.47
N SER A 97 4.11 -5.29 -6.58
CA SER A 97 5.11 -4.27 -6.81
C SER A 97 6.08 -4.66 -7.95
N THR A 98 6.58 -5.88 -7.96
CA THR A 98 7.45 -6.39 -9.03
C THR A 98 6.75 -6.30 -10.38
N ILE A 99 5.50 -6.74 -10.48
CA ILE A 99 4.72 -6.70 -11.74
C ILE A 99 4.45 -5.26 -12.15
N TYR A 100 4.09 -4.38 -11.21
CA TYR A 100 3.85 -2.96 -11.49
C TYR A 100 5.09 -2.29 -12.06
N HIS A 101 6.24 -2.41 -11.43
CA HIS A 101 7.48 -1.76 -11.84
C HIS A 101 8.11 -2.39 -13.10
N ALA A 102 7.87 -3.68 -13.36
CA ALA A 102 8.27 -4.32 -14.61
C ALA A 102 7.34 -3.97 -15.80
N CYS A 103 6.12 -3.48 -15.53
CA CYS A 103 5.16 -3.12 -16.57
C CYS A 103 5.57 -1.81 -17.28
N PRO A 104 5.62 -1.77 -18.62
CA PRO A 104 5.93 -0.55 -19.36
C PRO A 104 4.98 0.62 -18.99
N SER A 105 5.54 1.83 -18.86
CA SER A 105 4.76 3.03 -18.53
C SER A 105 3.65 3.35 -19.53
N THR A 106 3.79 2.89 -20.77
CA THR A 106 2.80 3.04 -21.85
C THR A 106 1.69 2.00 -21.85
N SER A 107 1.77 0.99 -20.96
CA SER A 107 0.80 -0.09 -20.89
C SER A 107 -0.54 0.39 -20.30
N LYS A 108 -1.64 -0.05 -20.91
CA LYS A 108 -3.00 0.17 -20.37
C LYS A 108 -3.24 -0.46 -19.00
N TRP A 109 -2.39 -1.40 -18.59
CA TRP A 109 -2.49 -2.09 -17.30
C TRP A 109 -1.76 -1.36 -16.17
N ARG A 110 -0.87 -0.41 -16.50
CA ARG A 110 0.01 0.28 -15.54
C ARG A 110 -0.75 0.87 -14.36
N GLU A 111 -1.83 1.60 -14.60
CA GLU A 111 -2.62 2.22 -13.53
C GLU A 111 -3.32 1.17 -12.65
N LYS A 112 -3.86 0.11 -13.25
CA LYS A 112 -4.49 -0.97 -12.48
C LYS A 112 -3.48 -1.71 -11.60
N LEU A 113 -2.29 -1.98 -12.14
CA LEU A 113 -1.21 -2.62 -11.38
C LEU A 113 -0.73 -1.74 -10.23
N ARG A 114 -0.64 -0.42 -10.42
CA ARG A 114 -0.33 0.54 -9.35
C ARG A 114 -1.32 0.45 -8.19
N LYS A 115 -2.62 0.34 -8.48
CA LYS A 115 -3.65 0.20 -7.44
C LYS A 115 -3.48 -1.09 -6.63
N TRP A 116 -3.11 -2.17 -7.28
CA TRP A 116 -2.80 -3.43 -6.60
C TRP A 116 -1.53 -3.34 -5.77
N ASP A 117 -0.48 -2.69 -6.29
CA ASP A 117 0.75 -2.43 -5.56
C ASP A 117 0.49 -1.65 -4.25
N HIS A 118 -0.29 -0.57 -4.32
CA HIS A 118 -0.69 0.20 -3.13
C HIS A 118 -1.61 -0.59 -2.18
N ALA A 119 -2.60 -1.31 -2.70
CA ALA A 119 -3.50 -2.13 -1.88
C ALA A 119 -2.73 -3.22 -1.09
N ALA A 120 -1.71 -3.80 -1.71
CA ALA A 120 -0.93 -4.87 -1.10
C ALA A 120 -0.04 -4.41 0.05
N ILE A 121 0.25 -3.10 0.19
CA ILE A 121 0.93 -2.55 1.38
C ILE A 121 0.06 -2.77 2.63
N TYR A 122 -1.26 -2.56 2.54
CA TYR A 122 -2.17 -2.86 3.66
C TYR A 122 -2.14 -4.35 4.05
N TRP A 123 -2.07 -5.26 3.04
CA TRP A 123 -1.97 -6.70 3.30
C TRP A 123 -0.64 -7.06 3.97
N HIS A 124 0.46 -6.41 3.55
CA HIS A 124 1.77 -6.60 4.15
C HIS A 124 1.75 -6.22 5.64
N ILE A 125 1.22 -5.04 5.96
CA ILE A 125 1.10 -4.59 7.35
C ILE A 125 0.21 -5.55 8.16
N ALA A 126 -0.99 -5.92 7.68
CA ALA A 126 -1.86 -6.85 8.40
C ALA A 126 -1.23 -8.24 8.52
N GLY A 127 -0.50 -8.67 7.50
CA GLY A 127 0.26 -9.92 7.50
C GLY A 127 1.33 -9.94 8.59
N SER A 128 2.13 -8.87 8.73
CA SER A 128 3.18 -8.78 9.76
C SER A 128 2.62 -8.78 11.19
N TYR A 129 1.41 -8.24 11.39
CA TYR A 129 0.70 -8.34 12.66
C TYR A 129 0.21 -9.76 13.00
N SER A 130 -0.02 -10.62 11.99
CA SER A 130 -0.70 -11.90 12.21
C SER A 130 0.07 -12.85 13.14
N PRO A 131 1.40 -13.05 13.05
CA PRO A 131 2.14 -13.84 14.04
C PRO A 131 2.09 -13.22 15.43
N ILE A 132 2.22 -11.92 15.55
CA ILE A 132 2.21 -11.20 16.82
C ILE A 132 0.87 -11.38 17.52
N THR A 133 -0.23 -11.19 16.81
CA THR A 133 -1.58 -11.21 17.36
C THR A 133 -2.09 -12.62 17.65
N LEU A 134 -1.80 -13.59 16.76
CA LEU A 134 -2.30 -14.96 16.90
C LEU A 134 -1.41 -15.84 17.78
N VAL A 135 -0.16 -15.44 18.04
CA VAL A 135 0.75 -16.25 18.88
C VAL A 135 1.05 -15.52 20.19
N ALA A 136 1.65 -14.32 20.12
CA ALA A 136 2.09 -13.62 21.33
C ALA A 136 0.94 -13.02 22.13
N LEU A 137 0.01 -12.32 21.47
CA LEU A 137 -1.06 -11.58 22.14
C LEU A 137 -2.36 -12.36 22.30
N ARG A 138 -2.51 -13.54 21.70
CA ARG A 138 -3.74 -14.31 21.72
C ARG A 138 -4.20 -14.65 23.15
N GLU A 139 -3.26 -14.94 24.02
CA GLU A 139 -3.52 -15.32 25.42
C GLU A 139 -3.41 -14.13 26.40
N GLN A 140 -3.19 -12.92 25.86
CA GLN A 140 -3.14 -11.67 26.62
C GLN A 140 -4.52 -10.97 26.68
N GLY A 141 -5.52 -11.69 27.17
CA GLY A 141 -6.91 -11.19 27.23
C GLY A 141 -7.49 -10.94 25.82
N TYR A 142 -8.07 -9.77 25.63
CA TYR A 142 -8.73 -9.40 24.36
C TYR A 142 -7.77 -8.85 23.29
N TRP A 143 -6.49 -8.58 23.61
CA TRP A 143 -5.58 -7.83 22.76
C TRP A 143 -5.30 -8.51 21.41
N GLY A 144 -5.04 -9.82 21.42
CA GLY A 144 -4.72 -10.57 20.21
C GLY A 144 -5.83 -10.46 19.16
N TRP A 145 -7.05 -10.81 19.51
CA TRP A 145 -8.18 -10.81 18.60
C TRP A 145 -8.63 -9.39 18.20
N THR A 146 -8.57 -8.43 19.13
CA THR A 146 -8.93 -7.03 18.84
C THR A 146 -8.00 -6.42 17.80
N LEU A 147 -6.67 -6.55 17.99
CA LEU A 147 -5.71 -6.02 17.04
C LEU A 147 -5.75 -6.78 15.71
N PHE A 148 -5.86 -8.11 15.74
CA PHE A 148 -6.00 -8.92 14.54
C PHE A 148 -7.18 -8.46 13.69
N SER A 149 -8.35 -8.39 14.29
CA SER A 149 -9.57 -7.96 13.59
C SER A 149 -9.46 -6.52 13.08
N PHE A 150 -8.89 -5.62 13.87
CA PHE A 150 -8.72 -4.23 13.50
C PHE A 150 -7.79 -4.07 12.28
N VAL A 151 -6.60 -4.67 12.29
CA VAL A 151 -5.64 -4.50 11.18
C VAL A 151 -6.13 -5.16 9.90
N TRP A 152 -6.81 -6.31 9.97
CA TRP A 152 -7.39 -6.94 8.79
C TRP A 152 -8.59 -6.17 8.25
N LEU A 153 -9.41 -5.57 9.12
CA LEU A 153 -10.46 -4.65 8.70
C LEU A 153 -9.87 -3.41 8.00
N CYS A 154 -8.81 -2.82 8.57
CA CYS A 154 -8.08 -1.74 7.92
C CYS A 154 -7.51 -2.16 6.54
N ALA A 155 -7.01 -3.40 6.42
CA ALA A 155 -6.50 -3.91 5.15
C ALA A 155 -7.61 -4.04 4.08
N ILE A 156 -8.79 -4.50 4.47
CA ILE A 156 -9.96 -4.58 3.59
C ILE A 156 -10.38 -3.16 3.15
N VAL A 157 -10.58 -2.25 4.09
CA VAL A 157 -10.99 -0.86 3.81
C VAL A 157 -9.93 -0.15 2.96
N GLY A 158 -8.63 -0.28 3.31
CA GLY A 158 -7.52 0.29 2.56
C GLY A 158 -7.44 -0.23 1.13
N THR A 159 -7.69 -1.51 0.91
CA THR A 159 -7.80 -2.09 -0.44
C THR A 159 -8.88 -1.38 -1.25
N PHE A 160 -10.09 -1.21 -0.71
CA PHE A 160 -11.16 -0.47 -1.40
C PHE A 160 -10.77 1.00 -1.66
N MET A 161 -10.08 1.65 -0.73
CA MET A 161 -9.59 3.02 -0.90
C MET A 161 -8.60 3.13 -2.06
N SER A 162 -7.65 2.21 -2.20
CA SER A 162 -6.66 2.19 -3.29
C SER A 162 -7.28 2.01 -4.68
N PHE A 163 -8.50 1.44 -4.76
CA PHE A 163 -9.24 1.33 -6.03
C PHE A 163 -10.13 2.52 -6.35
N ARG A 164 -10.38 3.43 -5.40
CA ARG A 164 -11.04 4.71 -5.68
C ARG A 164 -10.07 5.64 -6.43
N LYS A 165 -10.61 6.71 -7.06
CA LYS A 165 -9.80 7.78 -7.66
C LYS A 165 -9.17 8.64 -6.53
N LEU A 166 -8.11 8.14 -5.94
CA LEU A 166 -7.22 8.95 -5.12
C LEU A 166 -6.16 9.55 -6.06
N GLU A 167 -5.71 10.76 -5.75
CA GLU A 167 -4.61 11.40 -6.47
C GLU A 167 -3.37 10.49 -6.41
N GLU A 168 -2.57 10.52 -7.45
CA GLU A 168 -1.45 9.59 -7.69
C GLU A 168 -0.40 9.57 -6.56
N HIS A 169 -0.43 10.58 -5.68
CA HIS A 169 0.42 10.73 -4.49
C HIS A 169 -0.40 11.26 -3.32
N SER A 170 -1.38 10.49 -2.90
CA SER A 170 -2.14 10.83 -1.71
C SER A 170 -1.26 10.59 -0.47
N HIS A 171 -0.78 11.65 0.16
CA HIS A 171 -0.19 11.58 1.49
C HIS A 171 -1.12 10.87 2.49
N LEU A 172 -2.43 10.85 2.21
CA LEU A 172 -3.42 10.16 3.02
C LEU A 172 -3.16 8.64 3.08
N GLU A 173 -2.82 7.98 1.95
CA GLU A 173 -2.49 6.54 1.98
C GLU A 173 -1.25 6.29 2.85
N THR A 174 -0.20 7.09 2.68
CA THR A 174 1.01 6.97 3.50
C THR A 174 0.72 7.17 4.98
N ILE A 175 -0.12 8.15 5.34
CA ILE A 175 -0.55 8.37 6.72
C ILE A 175 -1.32 7.15 7.25
N CYS A 176 -2.23 6.58 6.45
CA CYS A 176 -2.97 5.37 6.83
C CYS A 176 -2.05 4.17 7.07
N TYR A 177 -1.02 3.96 6.21
CA TYR A 177 -0.03 2.91 6.42
C TYR A 177 0.74 3.08 7.73
N VAL A 178 1.24 4.30 7.99
CA VAL A 178 1.98 4.61 9.21
C VAL A 178 1.11 4.44 10.46
N LEU A 179 -0.11 4.97 10.44
CA LEU A 179 -1.04 4.83 11.56
C LEU A 179 -1.40 3.37 11.83
N MET A 180 -1.66 2.59 10.77
CA MET A 180 -1.93 1.16 10.88
C MET A 180 -0.72 0.40 11.44
N GLY A 181 0.52 0.76 11.02
CA GLY A 181 1.75 0.17 11.56
C GLY A 181 2.00 0.51 13.02
N LEU A 182 1.59 1.69 13.48
CA LEU A 182 1.78 2.15 14.86
C LEU A 182 0.71 1.64 15.84
N VAL A 183 -0.34 0.98 15.37
CA VAL A 183 -1.44 0.54 16.25
C VAL A 183 -0.99 -0.46 17.32
N VAL A 184 0.12 -1.17 17.12
CA VAL A 184 0.72 -2.07 18.13
C VAL A 184 1.06 -1.33 19.43
N LEU A 185 1.30 -0.02 19.38
CA LEU A 185 1.64 0.77 20.55
C LEU A 185 0.51 0.81 21.60
N VAL A 186 -0.76 0.62 21.20
CA VAL A 186 -1.89 0.54 22.17
C VAL A 186 -1.86 -0.74 22.99
N ALA A 187 -1.20 -1.79 22.50
CA ALA A 187 -1.01 -3.07 23.19
C ALA A 187 0.48 -3.31 23.53
N PHE A 188 1.28 -2.25 23.61
CA PHE A 188 2.73 -2.40 23.81
C PHE A 188 3.07 -3.08 25.14
N LYS A 189 2.37 -2.72 26.22
CA LYS A 189 2.58 -3.36 27.54
C LYS A 189 2.25 -4.87 27.50
N PRO A 190 1.06 -5.32 27.06
CA PRO A 190 0.80 -6.74 26.85
C PRO A 190 1.82 -7.44 25.95
N LEU A 191 2.33 -6.75 24.92
CA LEU A 191 3.30 -7.32 23.99
C LEU A 191 4.64 -7.59 24.68
N ILE A 192 5.21 -6.61 25.40
CA ILE A 192 6.50 -6.80 26.10
C ILE A 192 6.41 -7.83 27.24
N ASP A 193 5.24 -8.03 27.83
CA ASP A 193 5.01 -9.07 28.83
C ASP A 193 4.91 -10.48 28.19
N ALA A 194 4.55 -10.57 26.90
CA ALA A 194 4.29 -11.82 26.20
C ALA A 194 5.50 -12.37 25.42
N VAL A 195 6.48 -11.53 25.07
CA VAL A 195 7.61 -11.92 24.21
C VAL A 195 8.95 -11.63 24.85
N SER A 196 10.02 -12.28 24.36
CA SER A 196 11.37 -12.04 24.85
C SER A 196 11.86 -10.63 24.51
N PRO A 197 12.79 -10.05 25.31
CA PRO A 197 13.38 -8.74 25.01
C PRO A 197 14.03 -8.67 23.62
N SER A 198 14.60 -9.76 23.12
CA SER A 198 15.15 -9.81 21.77
C SER A 198 14.06 -9.71 20.70
N ALA A 199 12.90 -10.35 20.90
CA ALA A 199 11.77 -10.23 19.99
C ALA A 199 11.21 -8.80 19.97
N VAL A 200 11.12 -8.14 21.13
CA VAL A 200 10.79 -6.69 21.20
C VAL A 200 11.76 -5.86 20.38
N GLY A 201 13.07 -6.15 20.50
CA GLY A 201 14.12 -5.46 19.72
C GLY A 201 13.91 -5.61 18.20
N TRP A 202 13.55 -6.80 17.72
CA TRP A 202 13.26 -7.05 16.31
C TRP A 202 12.00 -6.30 15.85
N ILE A 203 10.91 -6.31 16.62
CA ILE A 203 9.67 -5.57 16.31
C ILE A 203 9.94 -4.06 16.25
N ILE A 204 10.74 -3.52 17.15
CA ILE A 204 11.15 -2.11 17.10
C ILE A 204 11.99 -1.84 15.84
N GLY A 205 12.94 -2.72 15.51
CA GLY A 205 13.76 -2.63 14.31
C GLY A 205 12.94 -2.61 13.02
N GLU A 206 11.97 -3.51 12.93
CA GLU A 206 10.96 -3.54 11.85
C GLU A 206 10.23 -2.19 11.73
N GLY A 207 9.68 -1.69 12.84
CA GLY A 207 8.99 -0.41 12.89
C GLY A 207 9.88 0.76 12.45
N VAL A 208 11.15 0.80 12.88
CA VAL A 208 12.13 1.82 12.45
C VAL A 208 12.37 1.73 10.95
N CYS A 209 12.53 0.53 10.39
CA CYS A 209 12.69 0.33 8.95
C CYS A 209 11.47 0.87 8.19
N TYR A 210 10.25 0.50 8.56
CA TYR A 210 9.05 0.95 7.84
C TYR A 210 8.80 2.44 7.96
N ILE A 211 9.00 3.06 9.14
CA ILE A 211 8.85 4.52 9.31
C ILE A 211 9.89 5.26 8.48
N THR A 212 11.15 4.80 8.51
CA THR A 212 12.21 5.40 7.71
C THR A 212 11.92 5.24 6.21
N GLY A 213 11.44 4.08 5.80
CA GLY A 213 10.98 3.83 4.44
C GLY A 213 9.87 4.80 4.02
N ALA A 214 8.86 5.00 4.86
CA ALA A 214 7.76 5.94 4.60
C ALA A 214 8.24 7.38 4.44
N LEU A 215 9.27 7.80 5.19
CA LEU A 215 9.91 9.10 5.00
C LEU A 215 10.55 9.22 3.61
N PHE A 216 11.30 8.20 3.16
CA PHE A 216 11.87 8.18 1.80
C PHE A 216 10.78 8.12 0.74
N TYR A 217 9.71 7.37 0.95
CA TYR A 217 8.56 7.35 0.06
C TYR A 217 7.93 8.76 -0.10
N SER A 218 7.86 9.55 0.96
CA SER A 218 7.35 10.93 0.88
C SER A 218 8.24 11.87 0.06
N LEU A 219 9.51 11.51 -0.14
CA LEU A 219 10.50 12.24 -0.95
C LEU A 219 10.57 11.75 -2.41
N ASN A 220 9.56 11.04 -2.89
CA ASN A 220 9.50 10.38 -4.19
C ASN A 220 9.74 11.28 -5.42
N LYS A 221 9.67 12.60 -5.26
CA LYS A 221 10.05 13.57 -6.30
C LYS A 221 11.57 13.59 -6.59
N ARG A 222 12.39 13.04 -5.69
CA ARG A 222 13.83 12.93 -5.87
C ARG A 222 14.19 11.57 -6.48
N PRO A 223 15.15 11.50 -7.42
CA PRO A 223 15.56 10.24 -8.04
C PRO A 223 15.92 9.17 -7.00
N TYR A 224 15.53 7.94 -7.25
CA TYR A 224 15.80 6.75 -6.44
C TYR A 224 15.23 6.72 -5.01
N MET A 225 14.50 7.74 -4.55
CA MET A 225 13.94 7.72 -3.18
C MET A 225 12.89 6.61 -3.02
N HIS A 226 12.15 6.31 -4.07
CA HIS A 226 11.22 5.17 -4.08
C HIS A 226 11.97 3.82 -4.02
N SER A 227 13.09 3.69 -4.72
CA SER A 227 13.95 2.50 -4.61
C SER A 227 14.53 2.33 -3.21
N VAL A 228 14.95 3.42 -2.57
CA VAL A 228 15.42 3.40 -1.17
C VAL A 228 14.29 2.93 -0.24
N PHE A 229 13.05 3.40 -0.42
CA PHE A 229 11.89 2.90 0.30
C PHE A 229 11.75 1.37 0.18
N HIS A 230 11.91 0.78 -1.03
CA HIS A 230 11.86 -0.67 -1.23
C HIS A 230 12.89 -1.43 -0.39
N PHE A 231 14.11 -0.91 -0.27
CA PHE A 231 15.15 -1.54 0.56
C PHE A 231 14.80 -1.47 2.06
N PHE A 232 14.18 -0.40 2.52
CA PHE A 232 13.68 -0.32 3.90
C PHE A 232 12.51 -1.28 4.15
N VAL A 233 11.63 -1.48 3.17
CA VAL A 233 10.56 -2.49 3.27
C VAL A 233 11.12 -3.91 3.33
N LEU A 234 12.20 -4.20 2.58
CA LEU A 234 12.90 -5.48 2.65
C LEU A 234 13.65 -5.67 3.98
N GLY A 235 14.13 -4.60 4.58
CA GLY A 235 14.85 -4.63 5.85
C GLY A 235 13.93 -4.86 7.05
N GLY A 236 12.69 -4.36 7.01
CA GLY A 236 11.65 -4.63 8.01
C GLY A 236 11.08 -6.03 7.87
#